data_093de019796dec5ca4ab2cbd260b45a8
#
_entry.id   093de019796dec5ca4ab2cbd260b45a8
#
_cell.length_a   1.000
_cell.length_b   1.000
_cell.length_c   1.000
_cell.angle_alpha   90.00
_cell.angle_beta   90.00
_cell.angle_gamma   90.00
#
_symmetry.space_group_name_H-M   'P 1'
#
loop_
_entity.id
_entity.type
_entity.pdbx_description
1 polymer ?
#
loop_
_entity_poly.entity_id
_entity_poly.type
_entity_poly.pdbx_seq_one_letter_code
_entity_poly.pdbx_strand_id
1 'polypeptide(L)'
;MLENKLGLTSSAELAREEERISKKKAAMLFENHILDNLESGKFSTLQTIHKYLFDEIYDFAGKLRTVNIAKGNFRFAPLMYIESALKNIDEMPQSNFDEIIEKYVEMNIAHPFREGNGRSTRIWLDHMLKTEIGKVIDWSKVDKEDYLLAMERSPIRDIEIKYVLKNALTDEIDSREVYTKGIDHSYYYEGYTAFKADEL
;
A
#
# COMPACT_ATOMS: atom_id res chain seq x y z
N MET A 1 14.61 -11.12 12.09
CA MET A 1 13.80 -9.95 12.50
C MET A 1 14.41 -8.70 11.87
N LEU A 2 13.60 -7.71 11.48
CA LEU A 2 14.09 -6.42 10.97
C LEU A 2 14.68 -5.59 12.10
N GLU A 3 15.77 -4.87 11.80
CA GLU A 3 16.32 -3.86 12.68
C GLU A 3 15.32 -2.71 12.84
N ASN A 4 15.07 -2.26 14.08
CA ASN A 4 14.03 -1.29 14.40
C ASN A 4 14.51 -0.26 15.43
N LYS A 5 13.95 0.93 15.38
CA LYS A 5 14.24 2.05 16.26
C LYS A 5 13.68 1.89 17.69
N LEU A 6 12.74 0.93 17.85
CA LEU A 6 12.07 0.71 19.14
C LEU A 6 12.94 -0.12 20.10
N GLY A 7 14.06 -0.66 19.63
CA GLY A 7 14.95 -1.50 20.45
C GLY A 7 14.35 -2.86 20.79
N LEU A 8 13.28 -3.27 20.07
CA LEU A 8 12.61 -4.55 20.32
C LEU A 8 13.38 -5.71 19.73
N THR A 9 13.49 -6.79 20.49
CA THR A 9 14.19 -8.02 20.13
C THR A 9 13.26 -9.22 19.91
N SER A 10 11.97 -9.07 20.23
CA SER A 10 10.94 -10.08 19.98
C SER A 10 10.19 -9.74 18.67
N SER A 11 10.10 -10.71 17.75
CA SER A 11 9.35 -10.53 16.50
C SER A 11 7.86 -10.30 16.73
N ALA A 12 7.28 -10.92 17.76
CA ALA A 12 5.87 -10.74 18.10
C ALA A 12 5.59 -9.35 18.68
N GLU A 13 6.48 -8.85 19.55
CA GLU A 13 6.37 -7.49 20.08
C GLU A 13 6.56 -6.44 18.99
N LEU A 14 7.55 -6.65 18.10
CA LEU A 14 7.77 -5.75 16.97
C LEU A 14 6.54 -5.71 16.05
N ALA A 15 5.96 -6.86 15.70
CA ALA A 15 4.78 -6.91 14.85
C ALA A 15 3.58 -6.17 15.48
N ARG A 16 3.39 -6.33 16.80
CA ARG A 16 2.32 -5.65 17.54
C ARG A 16 2.50 -4.13 17.58
N GLU A 17 3.71 -3.66 17.90
CA GLU A 17 3.99 -2.22 17.94
C GLU A 17 4.02 -1.59 16.54
N GLU A 18 4.52 -2.32 15.54
CA GLU A 18 4.45 -1.90 14.15
C GLU A 18 3.00 -1.68 13.71
N GLU A 19 2.11 -2.65 13.99
CA GLU A 19 0.69 -2.52 13.69
C GLU A 19 0.10 -1.27 14.37
N ARG A 20 0.31 -1.14 15.67
CA ARG A 20 -0.24 -0.03 16.47
C ARG A 20 0.20 1.33 15.94
N ILE A 21 1.51 1.52 15.77
CA ILE A 21 2.09 2.81 15.37
C ILE A 21 1.70 3.14 13.93
N SER A 22 1.94 2.22 13.00
CA SER A 22 1.71 2.50 11.58
C SER A 22 0.22 2.61 11.24
N LYS A 23 -0.65 1.86 11.91
CA LYS A 23 -2.10 1.97 11.73
C LYS A 23 -2.66 3.30 12.25
N LYS A 24 -2.18 3.77 13.41
CA LYS A 24 -2.46 5.13 13.91
C LYS A 24 -2.02 6.20 12.91
N LYS A 25 -0.81 6.10 12.40
CA LYS A 25 -0.29 6.99 11.36
C LYS A 25 -1.15 6.96 10.08
N ALA A 26 -1.62 5.79 9.67
CA ALA A 26 -2.52 5.66 8.53
C ALA A 26 -3.84 6.42 8.74
N ALA A 27 -4.45 6.33 9.93
CA ALA A 27 -5.64 7.14 10.27
C ALA A 27 -5.34 8.64 10.20
N MET A 28 -4.20 9.07 10.73
CA MET A 28 -3.77 10.49 10.71
C MET A 28 -3.50 11.03 9.30
N LEU A 29 -3.10 10.20 8.33
CA LEU A 29 -2.97 10.62 6.92
C LEU A 29 -4.28 11.19 6.39
N PHE A 30 -5.39 10.56 6.72
CA PHE A 30 -6.73 10.99 6.33
C PHE A 30 -7.19 12.19 7.16
N GLU A 31 -7.13 12.10 8.47
CA GLU A 31 -7.64 13.11 9.40
C GLU A 31 -6.95 14.48 9.27
N ASN A 32 -5.66 14.47 8.97
CA ASN A 32 -4.85 15.68 8.80
C ASN A 32 -4.72 16.13 7.34
N HIS A 33 -5.47 15.53 6.41
CA HIS A 33 -5.46 15.87 4.99
C HIS A 33 -4.05 15.90 4.36
N ILE A 34 -3.16 15.00 4.82
CA ILE A 34 -1.74 15.01 4.40
C ILE A 34 -1.59 14.66 2.91
N LEU A 35 -2.50 13.80 2.40
CA LEU A 35 -2.47 13.36 1.01
C LEU A 35 -2.97 14.41 0.02
N ASP A 36 -3.76 15.38 0.45
CA ASP A 36 -4.49 16.30 -0.44
C ASP A 36 -3.58 17.16 -1.34
N ASN A 37 -2.34 17.40 -0.91
CA ASN A 37 -1.38 18.22 -1.64
C ASN A 37 -0.28 17.40 -2.33
N LEU A 38 -0.36 16.06 -2.31
CA LEU A 38 0.62 15.20 -2.94
C LEU A 38 0.26 14.91 -4.39
N GLU A 39 1.26 14.82 -5.26
CA GLU A 39 1.06 14.54 -6.67
C GLU A 39 0.58 13.10 -6.89
N SER A 40 -0.55 12.96 -7.59
CA SER A 40 -1.17 11.67 -7.86
C SER A 40 -0.27 10.76 -8.71
N GLY A 41 -0.17 9.50 -8.31
CA GLY A 41 0.48 8.45 -9.10
C GLY A 41 2.00 8.52 -9.17
N LYS A 42 2.66 9.38 -8.40
CA LYS A 42 4.13 9.48 -8.37
C LYS A 42 4.74 8.59 -7.29
N PHE A 43 5.92 8.06 -7.59
CA PHE A 43 6.70 7.31 -6.60
C PHE A 43 7.06 8.18 -5.39
N SER A 44 7.35 9.46 -5.59
CA SER A 44 7.62 10.40 -4.49
C SER A 44 6.47 10.49 -3.49
N THR A 45 5.22 10.41 -3.96
CA THR A 45 4.03 10.33 -3.10
C THR A 45 3.98 9.03 -2.32
N LEU A 46 4.25 7.90 -2.96
CA LEU A 46 4.36 6.60 -2.28
C LEU A 46 5.48 6.59 -1.23
N GLN A 47 6.64 7.21 -1.53
CA GLN A 47 7.73 7.38 -0.55
C GLN A 47 7.27 8.19 0.67
N THR A 48 6.54 9.26 0.45
CA THR A 48 5.98 10.10 1.53
C THR A 48 5.02 9.31 2.40
N ILE A 49 4.11 8.56 1.79
CA ILE A 49 3.17 7.68 2.51
C ILE A 49 3.94 6.65 3.34
N HIS A 50 4.85 5.92 2.72
CA HIS A 50 5.64 4.89 3.40
C HIS A 50 6.47 5.45 4.55
N LYS A 51 7.14 6.59 4.34
CA LYS A 51 7.89 7.27 5.38
C LYS A 51 6.99 7.66 6.54
N TYR A 52 5.85 8.25 6.26
CA TYR A 52 4.90 8.69 7.29
C TYR A 52 4.41 7.53 8.16
N LEU A 53 4.13 6.37 7.55
CA LEU A 53 3.67 5.19 8.28
C LEU A 53 4.75 4.58 9.19
N PHE A 54 6.00 4.57 8.75
CA PHE A 54 7.03 3.70 9.31
C PHE A 54 8.26 4.41 9.90
N ASP A 55 8.36 5.74 9.83
CA ASP A 55 9.57 6.48 10.23
C ASP A 55 9.87 6.43 11.73
N GLU A 56 8.88 6.18 12.58
CA GLU A 56 9.09 5.96 14.01
C GLU A 56 9.63 4.55 14.31
N ILE A 57 9.49 3.62 13.37
CA ILE A 57 9.79 2.19 13.56
C ILE A 57 11.10 1.79 12.88
N TYR A 58 11.33 2.28 11.64
CA TYR A 58 12.41 1.84 10.79
C TYR A 58 13.24 2.98 10.19
N ASP A 59 14.56 2.79 10.17
CA ASP A 59 15.48 3.72 9.50
C ASP A 59 15.37 3.70 7.98
N PHE A 60 14.84 2.63 7.41
CA PHE A 60 14.60 2.50 5.96
C PHE A 60 13.26 3.10 5.49
N ALA A 61 12.45 3.67 6.38
CA ALA A 61 11.16 4.25 6.01
C ALA A 61 11.30 5.28 4.88
N GLY A 62 10.56 5.07 3.78
CA GLY A 62 10.62 5.91 2.59
C GLY A 62 11.87 5.72 1.72
N LYS A 63 12.78 4.81 2.04
CA LYS A 63 13.99 4.55 1.26
C LYS A 63 13.85 3.30 0.42
N LEU A 64 14.47 3.31 -0.76
CA LEU A 64 14.56 2.12 -1.60
C LEU A 64 15.26 0.99 -0.85
N ARG A 65 14.77 -0.24 -1.05
CA ARG A 65 15.44 -1.44 -0.51
C ARG A 65 16.82 -1.63 -1.16
N THR A 66 17.71 -2.22 -0.41
CA THR A 66 19.07 -2.53 -0.84
C THR A 66 19.30 -4.02 -1.05
N VAL A 67 18.22 -4.82 -1.02
CA VAL A 67 18.26 -6.28 -1.17
C VAL A 67 17.15 -6.76 -2.11
N ASN A 68 17.39 -7.89 -2.77
CA ASN A 68 16.34 -8.59 -3.50
C ASN A 68 15.35 -9.22 -2.51
N ILE A 69 14.07 -9.18 -2.83
CA ILE A 69 13.00 -9.76 -2.00
C ILE A 69 12.14 -10.72 -2.82
N ALA A 70 11.59 -11.71 -2.12
CA ALA A 70 10.59 -12.62 -2.66
C ALA A 70 9.54 -12.92 -1.58
N LYS A 71 8.32 -13.26 -2.01
CA LYS A 71 7.24 -13.72 -1.12
C LYS A 71 6.72 -15.04 -1.68
N GLY A 72 6.96 -16.14 -0.96
CA GLY A 72 6.68 -17.46 -1.49
C GLY A 72 7.48 -17.72 -2.78
N ASN A 73 6.79 -18.08 -3.84
CA ASN A 73 7.38 -18.29 -5.16
C ASN A 73 7.45 -17.02 -6.02
N PHE A 74 6.85 -15.91 -5.55
CA PHE A 74 6.85 -14.64 -6.27
C PHE A 74 8.14 -13.87 -6.04
N ARG A 75 8.84 -13.55 -7.12
CA ARG A 75 10.05 -12.71 -7.10
C ARG A 75 9.70 -11.31 -7.59
N PHE A 76 9.92 -10.32 -6.75
CA PHE A 76 9.78 -8.93 -7.13
C PHE A 76 10.91 -8.47 -8.06
N ALA A 77 10.80 -7.28 -8.62
CA ALA A 77 11.79 -6.71 -9.53
C ALA A 77 13.22 -6.84 -8.95
N PRO A 78 14.21 -7.32 -9.74
CA PRO A 78 15.59 -7.33 -9.28
C PRO A 78 16.07 -5.93 -8.92
N LEU A 79 16.89 -5.83 -7.88
CA LEU A 79 17.38 -4.56 -7.34
C LEU A 79 17.96 -3.63 -8.40
N MET A 80 18.71 -4.19 -9.34
CA MET A 80 19.35 -3.44 -10.42
C MET A 80 18.38 -2.74 -11.38
N TYR A 81 17.10 -3.12 -11.39
CA TYR A 81 16.08 -2.54 -12.29
C TYR A 81 15.08 -1.64 -11.57
N ILE A 82 15.15 -1.51 -10.23
CA ILE A 82 14.13 -0.78 -9.46
C ILE A 82 14.03 0.68 -9.91
N GLU A 83 15.14 1.39 -10.03
CA GLU A 83 15.12 2.82 -10.37
C GLU A 83 14.52 3.06 -11.76
N SER A 84 14.88 2.24 -12.75
CA SER A 84 14.30 2.33 -14.09
C SER A 84 12.81 1.94 -14.10
N ALA A 85 12.41 0.93 -13.34
CA ALA A 85 11.02 0.55 -13.21
C ALA A 85 10.18 1.68 -12.59
N LEU A 86 10.66 2.30 -11.52
CA LEU A 86 9.96 3.42 -10.86
C LEU A 86 9.82 4.64 -11.77
N LYS A 87 10.86 4.97 -12.55
CA LYS A 87 10.78 6.03 -13.56
C LYS A 87 9.71 5.72 -14.62
N ASN A 88 9.67 4.50 -15.12
CA ASN A 88 8.66 4.09 -16.09
C ASN A 88 7.24 4.14 -15.48
N ILE A 89 7.08 3.70 -14.22
CA ILE A 89 5.80 3.76 -13.51
C ILE A 89 5.33 5.21 -13.36
N ASP A 90 6.20 6.14 -13.02
CA ASP A 90 5.86 7.56 -12.92
C ASP A 90 5.31 8.15 -14.23
N GLU A 91 5.73 7.61 -15.38
CA GLU A 91 5.30 8.04 -16.72
C GLU A 91 4.05 7.28 -17.24
N MET A 92 3.61 6.22 -16.56
CA MET A 92 2.42 5.45 -16.97
C MET A 92 1.15 6.29 -16.91
N PRO A 93 0.20 6.10 -17.85
CA PRO A 93 -1.09 6.78 -17.82
C PRO A 93 -1.92 6.38 -16.59
N GLN A 94 -2.81 7.26 -16.17
CA GLN A 94 -3.67 7.06 -15.00
C GLN A 94 -5.03 7.78 -15.11
N SER A 95 -5.53 7.95 -16.35
CA SER A 95 -6.74 8.75 -16.62
C SER A 95 -8.04 8.01 -16.35
N ASN A 96 -7.99 6.70 -16.22
CA ASN A 96 -9.15 5.84 -15.99
C ASN A 96 -8.80 4.67 -15.06
N PHE A 97 -9.81 3.95 -14.62
CA PHE A 97 -9.66 2.85 -13.68
C PHE A 97 -8.66 1.79 -14.15
N ASP A 98 -8.74 1.36 -15.41
CA ASP A 98 -7.89 0.27 -15.92
C ASP A 98 -6.41 0.68 -15.93
N GLU A 99 -6.09 1.89 -16.38
CA GLU A 99 -4.73 2.46 -16.35
C GLU A 99 -4.20 2.59 -14.92
N ILE A 100 -5.04 3.03 -13.97
CA ILE A 100 -4.66 3.13 -12.56
C ILE A 100 -4.32 1.75 -11.98
N ILE A 101 -5.13 0.73 -12.29
CA ILE A 101 -4.85 -0.63 -11.79
C ILE A 101 -3.59 -1.22 -12.44
N GLU A 102 -3.37 -1.01 -13.74
CA GLU A 102 -2.12 -1.40 -14.41
C GLU A 102 -0.89 -0.77 -13.73
N LYS A 103 -0.96 0.52 -13.44
CA LYS A 103 0.10 1.24 -12.72
C LYS A 103 0.30 0.72 -11.29
N TYR A 104 -0.77 0.38 -10.60
CA TYR A 104 -0.74 -0.25 -9.28
C TYR A 104 -0.07 -1.64 -9.32
N VAL A 105 -0.39 -2.45 -10.33
CA VAL A 105 0.22 -3.78 -10.53
C VAL A 105 1.73 -3.64 -10.74
N GLU A 106 2.17 -2.73 -11.60
CA GLU A 106 3.60 -2.47 -11.84
C GLU A 106 4.33 -2.01 -10.58
N MET A 107 3.70 -1.18 -9.75
CA MET A 107 4.28 -0.78 -8.45
C MET A 107 4.38 -1.96 -7.48
N ASN A 108 3.42 -2.88 -7.49
CA ASN A 108 3.50 -4.11 -6.71
C ASN A 108 4.65 -5.02 -7.16
N ILE A 109 4.91 -5.09 -8.47
CA ILE A 109 6.04 -5.83 -9.03
C ILE A 109 7.37 -5.18 -8.64
N ALA A 110 7.46 -3.86 -8.72
CA ALA A 110 8.64 -3.09 -8.30
C ALA A 110 8.96 -3.32 -6.82
N HIS A 111 7.96 -3.31 -5.96
CA HIS A 111 8.08 -3.59 -4.51
C HIS A 111 9.24 -2.85 -3.87
N PRO A 112 9.20 -1.49 -3.86
CA PRO A 112 10.41 -0.68 -3.70
C PRO A 112 10.98 -0.66 -2.30
N PHE A 113 10.21 -1.00 -1.27
CA PHE A 113 10.65 -0.89 0.12
C PHE A 113 11.03 -2.24 0.72
N ARG A 114 11.76 -2.21 1.83
CA ARG A 114 12.19 -3.42 2.55
C ARG A 114 11.03 -4.18 3.19
N GLU A 115 10.02 -3.44 3.70
CA GLU A 115 8.81 -3.93 4.36
C GLU A 115 7.68 -2.90 4.15
N GLY A 116 6.42 -3.25 4.39
CA GLY A 116 5.28 -2.32 4.36
C GLY A 116 4.80 -1.89 2.96
N ASN A 117 5.28 -2.53 1.90
CA ASN A 117 4.89 -2.20 0.52
C ASN A 117 3.38 -2.28 0.30
N GLY A 118 2.74 -3.40 0.65
CA GLY A 118 1.30 -3.59 0.43
C GLY A 118 0.46 -2.52 1.14
N ARG A 119 0.75 -2.25 2.39
CA ARG A 119 0.02 -1.27 3.22
C ARG A 119 0.13 0.15 2.67
N SER A 120 1.32 0.58 2.28
CA SER A 120 1.53 1.91 1.70
C SER A 120 0.99 2.01 0.26
N THR A 121 1.14 0.96 -0.55
CA THR A 121 0.73 0.98 -1.96
C THR A 121 -0.79 0.97 -2.11
N ARG A 122 -1.55 0.34 -1.19
CA ARG A 122 -3.02 0.42 -1.19
C ARG A 122 -3.53 1.83 -0.89
N ILE A 123 -2.89 2.57 0.02
CA ILE A 123 -3.20 3.99 0.26
C ILE A 123 -2.88 4.84 -0.98
N TRP A 124 -1.76 4.59 -1.63
CA TRP A 124 -1.35 5.27 -2.85
C TRP A 124 -2.33 5.00 -4.01
N LEU A 125 -2.86 3.76 -4.13
CA LEU A 125 -3.90 3.42 -5.08
C LEU A 125 -5.18 4.24 -4.85
N ASP A 126 -5.68 4.27 -3.60
CA ASP A 126 -6.88 5.03 -3.26
C ASP A 126 -6.69 6.53 -3.50
N HIS A 127 -5.49 7.07 -3.25
CA HIS A 127 -5.16 8.45 -3.57
C HIS A 127 -5.25 8.74 -5.07
N MET A 128 -4.73 7.85 -5.94
CA MET A 128 -4.87 7.98 -7.40
C MET A 128 -6.33 7.91 -7.83
N LEU A 129 -7.08 6.90 -7.37
CA LEU A 129 -8.48 6.73 -7.71
C LEU A 129 -9.31 7.96 -7.30
N LYS A 130 -9.09 8.47 -6.08
CA LYS A 130 -9.76 9.67 -5.59
C LYS A 130 -9.47 10.88 -6.46
N THR A 131 -8.22 11.11 -6.78
CA THR A 131 -7.75 12.29 -7.53
C THR A 131 -8.21 12.26 -8.98
N GLU A 132 -8.07 11.12 -9.66
CA GLU A 132 -8.26 11.02 -11.11
C GLU A 132 -9.72 10.74 -11.50
N ILE A 133 -10.43 9.91 -10.73
CA ILE A 133 -11.78 9.46 -11.12
C ILE A 133 -12.83 9.64 -10.02
N GLY A 134 -12.50 10.28 -8.89
CA GLY A 134 -13.46 10.58 -7.81
C GLY A 134 -14.03 9.33 -7.14
N LYS A 135 -13.24 8.27 -7.00
CA LYS A 135 -13.63 7.01 -6.36
C LYS A 135 -12.51 6.48 -5.45
N VAL A 136 -12.85 5.59 -4.55
CA VAL A 136 -11.90 4.81 -3.73
C VAL A 136 -12.36 3.35 -3.67
N ILE A 137 -11.49 2.47 -3.18
CA ILE A 137 -11.85 1.08 -2.92
C ILE A 137 -12.48 0.97 -1.52
N ASP A 138 -13.66 0.40 -1.43
CA ASP A 138 -14.17 -0.10 -0.16
C ASP A 138 -13.54 -1.47 0.11
N TRP A 139 -12.39 -1.47 0.75
CA TRP A 139 -11.61 -2.68 1.04
C TRP A 139 -12.36 -3.67 1.91
N SER A 140 -13.40 -3.25 2.64
CA SER A 140 -14.26 -4.16 3.42
C SER A 140 -15.06 -5.13 2.54
N LYS A 141 -15.22 -4.81 1.26
CA LYS A 141 -15.87 -5.65 0.24
C LYS A 141 -14.91 -6.54 -0.54
N VAL A 142 -13.61 -6.45 -0.27
CA VAL A 142 -12.57 -7.19 -0.99
C VAL A 142 -12.14 -8.38 -0.15
N ASP A 143 -12.47 -9.59 -0.62
CA ASP A 143 -12.04 -10.82 0.04
C ASP A 143 -10.52 -10.98 0.01
N LYS A 144 -9.95 -11.44 1.13
CA LYS A 144 -8.49 -11.57 1.28
C LYS A 144 -7.89 -12.57 0.30
N GLU A 145 -8.49 -13.73 0.15
CA GLU A 145 -7.94 -14.80 -0.69
C GLU A 145 -8.06 -14.42 -2.15
N ASP A 146 -9.22 -13.92 -2.57
CA ASP A 146 -9.44 -13.43 -3.94
C ASP A 146 -8.45 -12.32 -4.31
N TYR A 147 -8.26 -11.35 -3.41
CA TYR A 147 -7.31 -10.26 -3.63
C TYR A 147 -5.86 -10.75 -3.76
N LEU A 148 -5.40 -11.57 -2.82
CA LEU A 148 -4.02 -12.04 -2.83
C LEU A 148 -3.71 -12.91 -4.04
N LEU A 149 -4.63 -13.81 -4.43
CA LEU A 149 -4.49 -14.63 -5.64
C LEU A 149 -4.50 -13.80 -6.91
N ALA A 150 -5.41 -12.80 -7.00
CA ALA A 150 -5.49 -11.91 -8.15
C ALA A 150 -4.21 -11.07 -8.29
N MET A 151 -3.64 -10.57 -7.17
CA MET A 151 -2.36 -9.86 -7.17
C MET A 151 -1.18 -10.75 -7.56
N GLU A 152 -1.14 -11.99 -7.10
CA GLU A 152 -0.09 -12.95 -7.48
C GLU A 152 -0.08 -13.22 -8.98
N ARG A 153 -1.26 -13.29 -9.61
CA ARG A 153 -1.42 -13.53 -11.04
C ARG A 153 -1.31 -12.29 -11.92
N SER A 154 -1.46 -11.11 -11.33
CA SER A 154 -1.57 -9.84 -12.04
C SER A 154 -0.40 -9.49 -12.94
N PRO A 155 0.87 -9.89 -12.69
CA PRO A 155 1.99 -9.63 -13.60
C PRO A 155 1.84 -10.29 -14.97
N ILE A 156 1.08 -11.39 -15.05
CA ILE A 156 0.83 -12.13 -16.30
C ILE A 156 -0.55 -11.77 -16.85
N ARG A 157 -1.54 -11.60 -15.96
CA ARG A 157 -2.94 -11.34 -16.32
C ARG A 157 -3.63 -10.54 -15.22
N ASP A 158 -3.91 -9.28 -15.49
CA ASP A 158 -4.48 -8.32 -14.55
C ASP A 158 -6.02 -8.26 -14.51
N ILE A 159 -6.68 -9.06 -15.34
CA ILE A 159 -8.16 -9.09 -15.43
C ILE A 159 -8.81 -9.42 -14.08
N GLU A 160 -8.24 -10.36 -13.32
CA GLU A 160 -8.81 -10.78 -12.04
C GLU A 160 -8.76 -9.65 -11.01
N ILE A 161 -7.60 -8.98 -10.88
CA ILE A 161 -7.48 -7.86 -9.94
C ILE A 161 -8.33 -6.65 -10.36
N LYS A 162 -8.43 -6.35 -11.67
CA LYS A 162 -9.34 -5.32 -12.17
C LYS A 162 -10.78 -5.63 -11.81
N TYR A 163 -11.22 -6.89 -11.99
CA TYR A 163 -12.57 -7.33 -11.63
C TYR A 163 -12.85 -7.19 -10.13
N VAL A 164 -11.96 -7.71 -9.29
CA VAL A 164 -12.09 -7.68 -7.82
C VAL A 164 -12.20 -6.24 -7.32
N LEU A 165 -11.31 -5.35 -7.75
CA LEU A 165 -11.29 -3.97 -7.28
C LEU A 165 -12.42 -3.12 -7.88
N LYS A 166 -12.83 -3.36 -9.13
CA LYS A 166 -13.93 -2.64 -9.77
C LYS A 166 -15.26 -2.85 -9.04
N ASN A 167 -15.50 -4.06 -8.54
CA ASN A 167 -16.71 -4.39 -7.78
C ASN A 167 -16.74 -3.77 -6.38
N ALA A 168 -15.60 -3.27 -5.89
CA ALA A 168 -15.47 -2.63 -4.59
C ALA A 168 -15.35 -1.09 -4.66
N LEU A 169 -15.45 -0.50 -5.86
CA LEU A 169 -15.42 0.96 -6.01
C LEU A 169 -16.60 1.62 -5.30
N THR A 170 -16.33 2.75 -4.64
CA THR A 170 -17.34 3.60 -4.01
C THR A 170 -17.09 5.08 -4.28
N ASP A 171 -18.16 5.88 -4.25
CA ASP A 171 -18.11 7.34 -4.35
C ASP A 171 -17.88 8.02 -2.98
N GLU A 172 -17.81 7.24 -1.90
CA GLU A 172 -17.63 7.73 -0.52
C GLU A 172 -16.18 8.11 -0.23
N ILE A 173 -15.61 8.98 -1.06
CA ILE A 173 -14.19 9.36 -1.07
C ILE A 173 -13.70 10.10 0.17
N ASP A 174 -14.61 10.72 0.92
CA ASP A 174 -14.33 11.47 2.14
C ASP A 174 -14.91 10.80 3.40
N SER A 175 -15.37 9.55 3.29
CA SER A 175 -15.89 8.78 4.42
C SER A 175 -14.77 8.28 5.32
N ARG A 176 -14.69 8.79 6.55
CA ARG A 176 -13.78 8.28 7.57
C ARG A 176 -14.00 6.79 7.85
N GLU A 177 -15.27 6.36 7.86
CA GLU A 177 -15.62 4.96 8.10
C GLU A 177 -15.10 4.04 7.00
N VAL A 178 -15.29 4.40 5.72
CA VAL A 178 -14.77 3.64 4.58
C VAL A 178 -13.25 3.57 4.66
N TYR A 179 -12.59 4.68 4.95
CA TYR A 179 -11.14 4.76 5.03
C TYR A 179 -10.59 3.90 6.18
N THR A 180 -11.09 4.06 7.42
CA THR A 180 -10.55 3.32 8.59
C THR A 180 -10.82 1.82 8.49
N LYS A 181 -12.00 1.41 8.03
CA LYS A 181 -12.26 0.00 7.70
C LYS A 181 -11.32 -0.52 6.61
N GLY A 182 -11.03 0.31 5.62
CA GLY A 182 -10.06 -0.01 4.56
C GLY A 182 -8.66 -0.25 5.12
N ILE A 183 -8.20 0.58 6.05
CA ILE A 183 -6.93 0.37 6.74
C ILE A 183 -6.95 -0.95 7.50
N ASP A 184 -8.00 -1.26 8.25
CA ASP A 184 -8.11 -2.52 8.98
C ASP A 184 -8.01 -3.74 8.05
N HIS A 185 -8.72 -3.73 6.91
CA HIS A 185 -8.64 -4.80 5.91
C HIS A 185 -7.27 -4.89 5.25
N SER A 186 -6.66 -3.75 4.92
CA SER A 186 -5.30 -3.69 4.37
C SER A 186 -4.28 -4.36 5.28
N TYR A 187 -4.38 -4.13 6.58
CA TYR A 187 -3.53 -4.77 7.59
C TYR A 187 -3.86 -6.24 7.79
N TYR A 188 -5.14 -6.60 7.77
CA TYR A 188 -5.59 -8.00 7.82
C TYR A 188 -5.01 -8.85 6.68
N TYR A 189 -4.86 -8.29 5.46
CA TYR A 189 -4.23 -9.00 4.35
C TYR A 189 -2.78 -9.41 4.66
N GLU A 190 -2.08 -8.62 5.45
CA GLU A 190 -0.71 -8.88 5.88
C GLU A 190 -0.61 -9.69 7.21
N GLY A 191 -1.76 -10.05 7.79
CA GLY A 191 -1.82 -10.86 9.03
C GLY A 191 -1.90 -10.07 10.33
N TYR A 192 -2.12 -8.76 10.27
CA TYR A 192 -2.25 -7.88 11.44
C TYR A 192 -3.71 -7.73 11.85
N THR A 193 -4.03 -8.02 13.12
CA THR A 193 -5.43 -8.03 13.62
C THR A 193 -5.58 -7.54 15.07
N ALA A 194 -4.52 -7.00 15.67
CA ALA A 194 -4.52 -6.68 17.10
C ALA A 194 -5.24 -5.38 17.46
N PHE A 195 -5.32 -4.44 16.51
CA PHE A 195 -5.87 -3.11 16.75
C PHE A 195 -6.90 -2.72 15.68
N LYS A 196 -7.79 -1.78 16.05
CA LYS A 196 -8.72 -1.13 15.12
C LYS A 196 -8.27 0.31 14.84
N ALA A 197 -8.32 0.72 13.56
CA ALA A 197 -7.84 2.04 13.14
C ALA A 197 -8.66 3.19 13.71
N ASP A 198 -9.95 2.97 13.96
CA ASP A 198 -10.86 3.96 14.54
C ASP A 198 -10.71 4.12 16.07
N GLU A 199 -9.98 3.23 16.73
CA GLU A 199 -9.75 3.23 18.18
C GLU A 199 -8.35 3.78 18.56
N LEU A 200 -7.48 4.09 17.59
CA LEU A 200 -6.09 4.54 17.78
C LEU A 200 -5.93 6.04 17.66
#